data_528d080a9fb418fce4e61bb0d3958e4c
#
_entry.id   528d080a9fb418fce4e61bb0d3958e4c
#
_cell.length_a   1.000
_cell.length_b   1.000
_cell.length_c   1.000
_cell.angle_alpha   90.00
_cell.angle_beta   90.00
_cell.angle_gamma   90.00
#
_symmetry.space_group_name_H-M   'P 1'
#
loop_
_entity.id
_entity.type
_entity.pdbx_description
1 polymer ?
#
loop_
_entity_poly.entity_id
_entity_poly.type
_entity_poly.pdbx_seq_one_letter_code
_entity_poly.pdbx_strand_id
1 'polypeptide(L)'
;IEVFLNGHNRKLLGWDEILEGGLAPNATVMSWRGTEGGMKAVESGHKAIMTPGEFCYFDSYQDAPDSQPEAIGGYLPLSKVYSFNPVPDTLSAEKVGLVYGVQANLFTEYIPTPEHAEMMIYPRVLALAEVAWSAPSKKNYEDFLKRLPGLVDVYDVYKYNYATHVFDVNAVFTPNPQDGTLDVTLSTIDNCPIYYTLDGSEPTAASAQYTEPLKLKENCTFQAVAVRPTGNSRIVKEDIAFNKASMKP
;
A
#
# COMPACT_ATOMS: atom_id res chain seq x y z
N ILE A 1 -15.28 7.46 -33.59
CA ILE A 1 -15.59 6.30 -32.70
C ILE A 1 -16.87 6.58 -31.89
N GLU A 2 -17.01 7.76 -31.22
CA GLU A 2 -18.19 8.03 -30.36
C GLU A 2 -19.51 7.89 -31.13
N VAL A 3 -19.64 8.44 -32.33
CA VAL A 3 -20.86 8.33 -33.17
C VAL A 3 -21.22 6.86 -33.44
N PHE A 4 -20.22 6.02 -33.71
CA PHE A 4 -20.42 4.57 -33.87
C PHE A 4 -20.91 3.93 -32.59
N LEU A 5 -20.28 4.21 -31.43
CA LEU A 5 -20.67 3.66 -30.14
C LEU A 5 -22.09 4.10 -29.74
N ASN A 6 -22.41 5.38 -29.93
CA ASN A 6 -23.75 5.92 -29.64
C ASN A 6 -24.83 5.25 -30.49
N GLY A 7 -24.54 4.97 -31.79
CA GLY A 7 -25.43 4.19 -32.64
C GLY A 7 -25.70 2.77 -32.19
N HIS A 8 -24.86 2.24 -31.29
CA HIS A 8 -24.99 0.91 -30.67
C HIS A 8 -25.42 0.97 -29.18
N ASN A 9 -25.93 2.11 -28.73
CA ASN A 9 -26.33 2.37 -27.34
C ASN A 9 -25.17 2.14 -26.34
N ARG A 10 -23.98 2.55 -26.73
CA ARG A 10 -22.77 2.55 -25.87
C ARG A 10 -22.20 3.96 -25.78
N LYS A 11 -21.59 4.28 -24.64
CA LYS A 11 -20.90 5.55 -24.41
C LYS A 11 -19.40 5.34 -24.55
N LEU A 12 -18.73 6.38 -25.03
CA LEU A 12 -17.27 6.39 -25.10
C LEU A 12 -16.69 6.57 -23.69
N LEU A 13 -15.80 5.69 -23.31
CA LEU A 13 -14.88 5.83 -22.20
C LEU A 13 -13.46 5.71 -22.77
N GLY A 14 -12.62 6.70 -22.58
CA GLY A 14 -11.25 6.70 -23.09
C GLY A 14 -10.26 7.17 -22.06
N TRP A 15 -9.02 6.72 -22.22
CA TRP A 15 -7.90 7.24 -21.46
C TRP A 15 -7.76 8.75 -21.71
N ASP A 16 -7.04 9.46 -20.83
CA ASP A 16 -6.98 10.93 -20.88
C ASP A 16 -6.29 11.51 -22.12
N GLU A 17 -5.70 10.69 -23.00
CA GLU A 17 -5.25 11.08 -24.35
C GLU A 17 -6.38 11.61 -25.23
N ILE A 18 -7.63 11.21 -24.98
CA ILE A 18 -8.78 11.74 -25.75
C ILE A 18 -9.01 13.25 -25.53
N LEU A 19 -8.35 13.84 -24.53
CA LEU A 19 -8.33 15.29 -24.33
C LEU A 19 -7.54 16.05 -25.41
N GLU A 20 -6.59 15.39 -26.07
CA GLU A 20 -5.64 16.04 -27.00
C GLU A 20 -6.28 16.55 -28.29
N GLY A 21 -7.38 15.97 -28.72
CA GLY A 21 -8.10 16.37 -29.91
C GLY A 21 -9.44 17.07 -29.66
N GLY A 22 -9.73 17.40 -28.40
CA GLY A 22 -11.04 17.87 -27.96
C GLY A 22 -11.99 16.71 -27.63
N LEU A 23 -12.75 16.84 -26.52
CA LEU A 23 -13.65 15.81 -26.05
C LEU A 23 -14.90 15.70 -26.92
N ALA A 24 -15.26 14.49 -27.29
CA ALA A 24 -16.57 14.19 -27.85
C ALA A 24 -17.67 14.44 -26.79
N PRO A 25 -18.89 14.93 -27.18
CA PRO A 25 -19.89 15.51 -26.26
C PRO A 25 -20.29 14.61 -25.05
N ASN A 26 -20.27 13.29 -25.22
CA ASN A 26 -20.70 12.35 -24.18
C ASN A 26 -19.56 11.46 -23.65
N ALA A 27 -18.32 11.79 -23.98
CA ALA A 27 -17.16 11.01 -23.56
C ALA A 27 -16.93 11.10 -22.04
N THR A 28 -16.55 9.98 -21.46
CA THR A 28 -16.01 9.89 -20.09
C THR A 28 -14.50 9.71 -20.16
N VAL A 29 -13.75 10.39 -19.31
CA VAL A 29 -12.28 10.34 -19.28
C VAL A 29 -11.79 9.46 -18.16
N MET A 30 -10.86 8.53 -18.45
CA MET A 30 -10.06 7.83 -17.46
C MET A 30 -8.72 8.54 -17.29
N SER A 31 -8.51 9.15 -16.13
CA SER A 31 -7.31 9.94 -15.83
C SER A 31 -6.24 9.04 -15.22
N TRP A 32 -5.23 8.67 -16.01
CA TRP A 32 -4.17 7.76 -15.59
C TRP A 32 -2.79 8.44 -15.42
N ARG A 33 -2.51 9.49 -16.22
CA ARG A 33 -1.24 10.26 -16.16
C ARG A 33 -1.19 11.24 -14.96
N GLY A 34 -2.03 11.05 -13.97
CA GLY A 34 -2.27 11.93 -12.85
C GLY A 34 -3.75 12.23 -12.70
N THR A 35 -4.11 13.23 -11.92
CA THR A 35 -5.50 13.67 -11.72
C THR A 35 -5.91 14.81 -12.64
N GLU A 36 -4.96 15.50 -13.28
CA GLU A 36 -5.18 16.72 -14.06
C GLU A 36 -6.08 16.47 -15.26
N GLY A 37 -5.92 15.35 -15.95
CA GLY A 37 -6.78 14.99 -17.08
C GLY A 37 -8.24 14.84 -16.69
N GLY A 38 -8.49 14.14 -15.57
CA GLY A 38 -9.82 14.00 -15.00
C GLY A 38 -10.41 15.33 -14.56
N MET A 39 -9.61 16.20 -13.94
CA MET A 39 -10.06 17.54 -13.54
C MET A 39 -10.43 18.40 -14.73
N LYS A 40 -9.63 18.42 -15.80
CA LYS A 40 -9.98 19.13 -17.05
C LYS A 40 -11.30 18.63 -17.64
N ALA A 41 -11.53 17.33 -17.64
CA ALA A 41 -12.78 16.74 -18.10
C ALA A 41 -13.96 17.22 -17.26
N VAL A 42 -13.85 17.14 -15.93
CA VAL A 42 -14.89 17.57 -14.98
C VAL A 42 -15.18 19.06 -15.09
N GLU A 43 -14.16 19.89 -15.22
CA GLU A 43 -14.32 21.34 -15.44
C GLU A 43 -15.05 21.67 -16.74
N SER A 44 -14.88 20.84 -17.76
CA SER A 44 -15.58 20.95 -19.04
C SER A 44 -16.97 20.30 -19.05
N GLY A 45 -17.45 19.78 -17.90
CA GLY A 45 -18.77 19.16 -17.77
C GLY A 45 -18.81 17.67 -18.13
N HIS A 46 -17.67 17.02 -18.34
CA HIS A 46 -17.57 15.60 -18.63
C HIS A 46 -17.36 14.77 -17.36
N LYS A 47 -17.74 13.51 -17.42
CA LYS A 47 -17.46 12.54 -16.34
C LYS A 47 -16.01 12.10 -16.38
N ALA A 48 -15.44 11.84 -15.20
CA ALA A 48 -14.11 11.30 -15.07
C ALA A 48 -14.10 10.08 -14.12
N ILE A 49 -13.22 9.12 -14.43
CA ILE A 49 -12.81 8.04 -13.55
C ILE A 49 -11.35 8.31 -13.18
N MET A 50 -11.07 8.37 -11.88
CA MET A 50 -9.72 8.62 -11.39
C MET A 50 -8.96 7.32 -11.24
N THR A 51 -7.89 7.16 -12.01
CA THR A 51 -7.03 5.98 -11.99
C THR A 51 -5.54 6.33 -12.15
N PRO A 52 -5.04 7.36 -11.44
CA PRO A 52 -3.66 7.81 -11.60
C PRO A 52 -2.66 6.72 -11.24
N GLY A 53 -1.63 6.56 -12.07
CA GLY A 53 -0.66 5.48 -11.95
C GLY A 53 0.03 5.43 -10.59
N GLU A 54 0.28 6.58 -10.00
CA GLU A 54 0.93 6.70 -8.69
C GLU A 54 0.09 6.18 -7.50
N PHE A 55 -1.22 5.90 -7.67
CA PHE A 55 -2.11 5.41 -6.62
C PHE A 55 -2.87 4.14 -7.00
N CYS A 56 -3.05 3.88 -8.30
CA CYS A 56 -4.03 2.91 -8.79
C CYS A 56 -3.45 1.79 -9.65
N TYR A 57 -2.13 1.78 -9.96
CA TYR A 57 -1.51 0.74 -10.78
C TYR A 57 -0.94 -0.36 -9.90
N PHE A 58 -1.73 -1.42 -9.73
CA PHE A 58 -1.41 -2.51 -8.81
C PHE A 58 -0.41 -3.53 -9.40
N ASP A 59 0.04 -3.33 -10.61
CA ASP A 59 1.16 -4.02 -11.24
C ASP A 59 2.54 -3.52 -10.76
N SER A 60 2.58 -2.42 -9.98
CA SER A 60 3.80 -1.94 -9.30
C SER A 60 4.13 -2.74 -8.03
N TYR A 61 5.42 -2.79 -7.68
CA TYR A 61 5.87 -3.34 -6.40
C TYR A 61 5.18 -2.68 -5.22
N GLN A 62 4.83 -3.45 -4.21
CA GLN A 62 4.21 -2.93 -2.99
C GLN A 62 5.15 -2.95 -1.77
N ASP A 63 6.32 -3.56 -1.92
CA ASP A 63 7.43 -3.60 -0.96
C ASP A 63 8.77 -3.66 -1.71
N ALA A 64 9.89 -3.89 -1.02
CA ALA A 64 11.22 -4.01 -1.62
C ALA A 64 11.23 -5.08 -2.74
N PRO A 65 11.75 -4.78 -3.93
CA PRO A 65 11.71 -5.71 -5.07
C PRO A 65 12.30 -7.09 -4.77
N ASP A 66 13.41 -7.13 -4.03
CA ASP A 66 14.10 -8.39 -3.68
C ASP A 66 13.25 -9.32 -2.80
N SER A 67 12.17 -8.82 -2.23
CA SER A 67 11.28 -9.56 -1.33
C SER A 67 9.99 -10.02 -2.02
N GLN A 68 9.82 -9.75 -3.30
CA GLN A 68 8.58 -10.01 -4.04
C GLN A 68 8.84 -10.69 -5.39
N PRO A 69 7.81 -11.34 -5.96
CA PRO A 69 7.85 -11.76 -7.36
C PRO A 69 8.09 -10.56 -8.28
N GLU A 70 8.63 -10.84 -9.47
CA GLU A 70 8.90 -9.81 -10.49
C GLU A 70 7.63 -8.99 -10.80
N ALA A 71 7.79 -7.68 -10.95
CA ALA A 71 6.75 -6.73 -11.34
C ALA A 71 7.29 -5.77 -12.40
N ILE A 72 6.43 -4.99 -13.03
CA ILE A 72 6.84 -4.01 -14.06
C ILE A 72 7.81 -2.94 -13.54
N GLY A 73 7.90 -2.78 -12.23
CA GLY A 73 8.66 -1.73 -11.56
C GLY A 73 7.77 -0.85 -10.70
N GLY A 74 8.23 0.38 -10.43
CA GLY A 74 7.50 1.31 -9.58
C GLY A 74 7.46 0.90 -8.10
N TYR A 75 6.79 1.71 -7.27
CA TYR A 75 6.56 1.42 -5.86
C TYR A 75 5.24 1.99 -5.40
N LEU A 76 4.30 1.12 -5.08
CA LEU A 76 2.95 1.49 -4.65
C LEU A 76 2.54 0.68 -3.41
N PRO A 77 2.98 1.10 -2.21
CA PRO A 77 2.61 0.45 -0.96
C PRO A 77 1.16 0.73 -0.57
N LEU A 78 0.61 -0.09 0.32
CA LEU A 78 -0.75 0.02 0.86
C LEU A 78 -1.08 1.43 1.37
N SER A 79 -0.15 2.06 2.09
CA SER A 79 -0.31 3.41 2.64
C SER A 79 -0.49 4.47 1.54
N LYS A 80 0.24 4.33 0.42
CA LYS A 80 0.14 5.24 -0.71
C LYS A 80 -1.23 5.13 -1.39
N VAL A 81 -1.74 3.91 -1.61
CA VAL A 81 -3.09 3.69 -2.13
C VAL A 81 -4.13 4.34 -1.22
N TYR A 82 -4.02 4.13 0.10
CA TYR A 82 -4.96 4.71 1.07
C TYR A 82 -4.91 6.24 1.13
N SER A 83 -3.76 6.85 0.87
CA SER A 83 -3.60 8.32 0.88
C SER A 83 -4.30 9.02 -0.28
N PHE A 84 -4.73 8.27 -1.29
CA PHE A 84 -5.36 8.86 -2.47
C PHE A 84 -6.63 9.65 -2.13
N ASN A 85 -6.75 10.84 -2.70
CA ASN A 85 -7.97 11.64 -2.68
C ASN A 85 -8.45 11.89 -4.12
N PRO A 86 -9.45 11.13 -4.61
CA PRO A 86 -9.92 11.24 -5.99
C PRO A 86 -10.73 12.51 -6.27
N VAL A 87 -11.21 13.19 -5.22
CA VAL A 87 -12.01 14.42 -5.32
C VAL A 87 -11.26 15.53 -4.58
N PRO A 88 -10.43 16.34 -5.27
CA PRO A 88 -9.72 17.44 -4.63
C PRO A 88 -10.67 18.45 -3.98
N ASP A 89 -10.29 18.99 -2.84
CA ASP A 89 -11.07 19.97 -2.08
C ASP A 89 -11.32 21.28 -2.86
N THR A 90 -10.56 21.51 -3.93
CA THR A 90 -10.71 22.67 -4.84
C THR A 90 -11.88 22.52 -5.80
N LEU A 91 -12.46 21.32 -5.93
CA LEU A 91 -13.57 21.07 -6.84
C LEU A 91 -14.88 21.61 -6.26
N SER A 92 -15.63 22.38 -7.07
CA SER A 92 -16.93 22.90 -6.63
C SER A 92 -17.95 21.78 -6.39
N ALA A 93 -18.83 21.95 -5.42
CA ALA A 93 -19.84 20.96 -5.03
C ALA A 93 -20.71 20.49 -6.23
N GLU A 94 -20.99 21.39 -7.19
CA GLU A 94 -21.78 21.10 -8.39
C GLU A 94 -21.07 20.09 -9.31
N LYS A 95 -19.72 20.08 -9.31
CA LYS A 95 -18.90 19.24 -10.18
C LYS A 95 -18.46 17.93 -9.53
N VAL A 96 -18.55 17.80 -8.22
CA VAL A 96 -18.18 16.56 -7.52
C VAL A 96 -18.88 15.33 -8.09
N GLY A 97 -20.17 15.45 -8.46
CA GLY A 97 -20.94 14.36 -9.07
C GLY A 97 -20.45 13.92 -10.46
N LEU A 98 -19.53 14.66 -11.08
CA LEU A 98 -18.90 14.27 -12.34
C LEU A 98 -17.67 13.35 -12.14
N VAL A 99 -17.10 13.31 -10.95
CA VAL A 99 -16.12 12.29 -10.59
C VAL A 99 -16.89 10.99 -10.31
N TYR A 100 -16.86 10.08 -11.28
CA TYR A 100 -17.65 8.84 -11.27
C TYR A 100 -17.14 7.80 -10.28
N GLY A 101 -15.87 7.91 -9.91
CA GLY A 101 -15.22 7.03 -8.96
C GLY A 101 -13.75 6.82 -9.28
N VAL A 102 -13.23 5.73 -8.76
CA VAL A 102 -11.83 5.29 -8.89
C VAL A 102 -11.76 3.92 -9.54
N GLN A 103 -10.62 3.61 -10.14
CA GLN A 103 -10.33 2.28 -10.67
C GLN A 103 -8.89 1.92 -10.38
N ALA A 104 -8.64 0.68 -9.95
CA ALA A 104 -7.32 0.10 -9.99
C ALA A 104 -7.08 -0.61 -11.33
N ASN A 105 -5.84 -0.58 -11.78
CA ASN A 105 -5.37 -1.30 -12.97
C ASN A 105 -4.38 -2.38 -12.54
N LEU A 106 -4.46 -3.53 -13.18
CA LEU A 106 -3.51 -4.63 -13.04
C LEU A 106 -3.18 -5.13 -14.44
N PHE A 107 -2.11 -4.61 -15.01
CA PHE A 107 -1.58 -5.11 -16.27
C PHE A 107 -0.67 -6.31 -16.00
N THR A 108 -0.74 -7.34 -16.84
CA THR A 108 -0.24 -8.66 -16.47
C THR A 108 1.02 -9.07 -17.23
N GLU A 109 1.78 -8.12 -17.77
CA GLU A 109 3.02 -8.38 -18.49
C GLU A 109 4.04 -9.19 -17.66
N TYR A 110 4.04 -8.97 -16.34
CA TYR A 110 4.94 -9.65 -15.39
C TYR A 110 4.17 -10.51 -14.37
N ILE A 111 2.88 -10.77 -14.60
CA ILE A 111 2.01 -11.51 -13.67
C ILE A 111 1.52 -12.80 -14.33
N PRO A 112 2.28 -13.89 -14.24
CA PRO A 112 2.02 -15.09 -15.00
C PRO A 112 0.93 -16.01 -14.42
N THR A 113 0.53 -15.82 -13.14
CA THR A 113 -0.42 -16.74 -12.48
C THR A 113 -1.51 -15.99 -11.74
N PRO A 114 -2.68 -16.62 -11.52
CA PRO A 114 -3.75 -16.05 -10.69
C PRO A 114 -3.30 -15.72 -9.27
N GLU A 115 -2.50 -16.58 -8.64
CA GLU A 115 -1.98 -16.37 -7.28
C GLU A 115 -1.08 -15.14 -7.20
N HIS A 116 -0.30 -14.88 -8.26
CA HIS A 116 0.47 -13.65 -8.35
C HIS A 116 -0.44 -12.43 -8.49
N ALA A 117 -1.48 -12.52 -9.33
CA ALA A 117 -2.46 -11.43 -9.46
C ALA A 117 -3.17 -11.14 -8.14
N GLU A 118 -3.58 -12.16 -7.40
CA GLU A 118 -4.18 -12.03 -6.07
C GLU A 118 -3.23 -11.32 -5.10
N MET A 119 -1.96 -11.73 -5.03
CA MET A 119 -0.95 -11.07 -4.21
C MET A 119 -0.79 -9.59 -4.58
N MET A 120 -0.81 -9.26 -5.86
CA MET A 120 -0.68 -7.87 -6.33
C MET A 120 -1.91 -7.02 -6.02
N ILE A 121 -3.10 -7.61 -5.98
CA ILE A 121 -4.37 -6.93 -5.68
C ILE A 121 -4.55 -6.77 -4.17
N TYR A 122 -4.36 -7.86 -3.42
CA TYR A 122 -4.66 -7.89 -1.99
C TYR A 122 -3.42 -7.59 -1.13
N PRO A 123 -3.55 -6.77 -0.07
CA PRO A 123 -4.76 -6.10 0.43
C PRO A 123 -5.00 -4.70 -0.15
N ARG A 124 -4.25 -4.22 -1.15
CA ARG A 124 -4.35 -2.85 -1.69
C ARG A 124 -5.76 -2.47 -2.16
N VAL A 125 -6.51 -3.43 -2.70
CA VAL A 125 -7.90 -3.17 -3.11
C VAL A 125 -8.80 -2.79 -1.94
N LEU A 126 -8.54 -3.26 -0.71
CA LEU A 126 -9.29 -2.83 0.49
C LEU A 126 -9.05 -1.35 0.80
N ALA A 127 -7.81 -0.89 0.65
CA ALA A 127 -7.48 0.52 0.79
C ALA A 127 -8.20 1.38 -0.26
N LEU A 128 -8.19 0.96 -1.52
CA LEU A 128 -8.89 1.67 -2.59
C LEU A 128 -10.41 1.62 -2.40
N ALA A 129 -10.97 0.52 -1.89
CA ALA A 129 -12.39 0.43 -1.57
C ALA A 129 -12.78 1.45 -0.49
N GLU A 130 -11.97 1.61 0.56
CA GLU A 130 -12.23 2.63 1.58
C GLU A 130 -12.11 4.05 1.03
N VAL A 131 -11.13 4.31 0.16
CA VAL A 131 -11.01 5.57 -0.59
C VAL A 131 -12.27 5.86 -1.42
N ALA A 132 -12.84 4.85 -2.06
CA ALA A 132 -14.01 5.01 -2.92
C ALA A 132 -15.32 5.23 -2.16
N TRP A 133 -15.45 4.63 -0.97
CA TRP A 133 -16.73 4.57 -0.24
C TRP A 133 -16.77 5.46 1.00
N SER A 134 -15.65 6.00 1.46
CA SER A 134 -15.57 6.82 2.65
C SER A 134 -15.35 8.28 2.32
N ALA A 135 -16.06 9.17 3.02
CA ALA A 135 -15.77 10.60 2.93
C ALA A 135 -14.32 10.87 3.39
N PRO A 136 -13.57 11.75 2.71
CA PRO A 136 -12.17 12.04 3.06
C PRO A 136 -11.95 12.37 4.54
N SER A 137 -12.88 13.11 5.17
CA SER A 137 -12.82 13.48 6.57
C SER A 137 -13.00 12.31 7.57
N LYS A 138 -13.43 11.14 7.08
CA LYS A 138 -13.60 9.92 7.89
C LYS A 138 -12.47 8.92 7.70
N LYS A 139 -11.59 9.16 6.74
CA LYS A 139 -10.45 8.25 6.50
C LYS A 139 -9.43 8.39 7.63
N ASN A 140 -9.00 7.27 8.16
CA ASN A 140 -7.93 7.17 9.16
C ASN A 140 -7.13 5.89 8.90
N TYR A 141 -5.88 6.04 8.47
CA TYR A 141 -5.04 4.90 8.08
C TYR A 141 -4.73 3.97 9.25
N GLU A 142 -4.49 4.51 10.45
CA GLU A 142 -4.22 3.69 11.63
C GLU A 142 -5.45 2.85 12.03
N ASP A 143 -6.65 3.44 11.92
CA ASP A 143 -7.90 2.71 12.15
C ASP A 143 -8.15 1.65 11.07
N PHE A 144 -7.84 1.97 9.81
CA PHE A 144 -7.89 1.00 8.71
C PHE A 144 -6.95 -0.18 8.99
N LEU A 145 -5.71 0.07 9.42
CA LEU A 145 -4.76 -1.00 9.76
C LEU A 145 -5.25 -1.89 10.91
N LYS A 146 -5.93 -1.33 11.92
CA LYS A 146 -6.52 -2.12 13.02
C LYS A 146 -7.64 -3.07 12.55
N ARG A 147 -8.37 -2.68 11.50
CA ARG A 147 -9.45 -3.51 10.92
C ARG A 147 -8.94 -4.51 9.89
N LEU A 148 -7.76 -4.25 9.31
CA LEU A 148 -7.19 -5.06 8.23
C LEU A 148 -7.06 -6.55 8.57
N PRO A 149 -6.59 -6.96 9.77
CA PRO A 149 -6.52 -8.39 10.13
C PRO A 149 -7.85 -9.11 9.97
N GLY A 150 -8.95 -8.56 10.48
CA GLY A 150 -10.27 -9.16 10.35
C GLY A 150 -10.80 -9.18 8.90
N LEU A 151 -10.34 -8.27 8.05
CA LEU A 151 -10.67 -8.29 6.62
C LEU A 151 -9.89 -9.38 5.88
N VAL A 152 -8.64 -9.62 6.29
CA VAL A 152 -7.75 -10.64 5.71
C VAL A 152 -8.17 -12.05 6.12
N ASP A 153 -8.79 -12.25 7.29
CA ASP A 153 -9.37 -13.54 7.68
C ASP A 153 -10.32 -14.10 6.61
N VAL A 154 -11.00 -13.23 5.87
CA VAL A 154 -11.86 -13.64 4.75
C VAL A 154 -11.03 -14.25 3.61
N TYR A 155 -9.85 -13.72 3.35
CA TYR A 155 -8.95 -14.27 2.33
C TYR A 155 -8.44 -15.66 2.71
N ASP A 156 -8.11 -15.87 3.98
CA ASP A 156 -7.71 -17.19 4.50
C ASP A 156 -8.82 -18.23 4.35
N VAL A 157 -10.07 -17.85 4.65
CA VAL A 157 -11.24 -18.73 4.47
C VAL A 157 -11.45 -19.13 3.00
N TYR A 158 -11.31 -18.19 2.06
CA TYR A 158 -11.47 -18.43 0.64
C TYR A 158 -10.19 -18.88 -0.06
N LYS A 159 -9.06 -18.96 0.67
CA LYS A 159 -7.73 -19.32 0.18
C LYS A 159 -7.22 -18.42 -0.94
N TYR A 160 -7.55 -17.13 -0.86
CA TYR A 160 -6.96 -16.12 -1.72
C TYR A 160 -5.51 -15.86 -1.28
N ASN A 161 -4.62 -15.75 -2.25
CA ASN A 161 -3.28 -15.28 -1.99
C ASN A 161 -3.30 -13.76 -1.73
N TYR A 162 -2.45 -13.27 -0.84
CA TYR A 162 -2.32 -11.84 -0.56
C TYR A 162 -0.92 -11.49 -0.09
N ALA A 163 -0.54 -10.25 -0.25
CA ALA A 163 0.75 -9.77 0.22
C ALA A 163 0.75 -9.65 1.76
N THR A 164 1.64 -10.40 2.38
CA THR A 164 1.72 -10.52 3.85
C THR A 164 2.67 -9.51 4.50
N HIS A 165 3.51 -8.80 3.73
CA HIS A 165 4.53 -7.88 4.25
C HIS A 165 3.96 -6.77 5.15
N VAL A 166 2.70 -6.39 4.99
CA VAL A 166 2.01 -5.43 5.86
C VAL A 166 1.91 -5.92 7.30
N PHE A 167 2.00 -7.24 7.52
CA PHE A 167 1.99 -7.89 8.82
C PHE A 167 3.40 -8.18 9.37
N ASP A 168 4.45 -7.76 8.69
CA ASP A 168 5.82 -7.94 9.17
C ASP A 168 6.09 -7.10 10.43
N VAL A 169 7.16 -7.43 11.11
CA VAL A 169 7.62 -6.66 12.26
C VAL A 169 8.12 -5.30 11.78
N ASN A 170 7.53 -4.24 12.30
CA ASN A 170 8.07 -2.90 12.18
C ASN A 170 9.08 -2.69 13.30
N ALA A 171 10.37 -2.56 12.97
CA ALA A 171 11.45 -2.34 13.90
C ALA A 171 11.97 -0.90 13.75
N VAL A 172 11.90 -0.13 14.82
CA VAL A 172 12.40 1.24 14.88
C VAL A 172 13.62 1.30 15.77
N PHE A 173 14.74 1.72 15.23
CA PHE A 173 16.02 1.85 15.92
C PHE A 173 16.31 3.33 16.18
N THR A 174 16.35 3.72 17.46
CA THR A 174 16.56 5.11 17.87
C THR A 174 17.82 5.23 18.71
N PRO A 175 18.87 5.90 18.21
CA PRO A 175 20.05 6.17 19.03
C PRO A 175 19.70 7.02 20.26
N ASN A 176 20.19 6.61 21.42
CA ASN A 176 20.06 7.34 22.67
C ASN A 176 21.47 7.74 23.18
N PRO A 177 21.96 8.93 22.78
CA PRO A 177 23.31 9.38 23.17
C PRO A 177 23.47 9.61 24.66
N GLN A 178 22.40 9.90 25.40
CA GLN A 178 22.44 10.15 26.85
C GLN A 178 22.78 8.86 27.62
N ASP A 179 22.19 7.74 27.22
CA ASP A 179 22.39 6.44 27.84
C ASP A 179 23.50 5.63 27.15
N GLY A 180 23.98 6.08 26.00
CA GLY A 180 24.91 5.32 25.13
C GLY A 180 24.29 4.02 24.61
N THR A 181 22.96 4.01 24.34
CA THR A 181 22.19 2.86 23.86
C THR A 181 21.65 3.08 22.47
N LEU A 182 21.28 1.98 21.81
CA LEU A 182 20.36 1.97 20.69
C LEU A 182 19.05 1.40 21.22
N ASP A 183 18.02 2.24 21.27
CA ASP A 183 16.69 1.81 21.74
C ASP A 183 15.93 1.21 20.54
N VAL A 184 15.39 -0.02 20.73
CA VAL A 184 14.68 -0.74 19.67
C VAL A 184 13.22 -0.94 20.08
N THR A 185 12.32 -0.42 19.27
CA THR A 185 10.88 -0.61 19.43
C THR A 185 10.34 -1.48 18.32
N LEU A 186 9.62 -2.54 18.69
CA LEU A 186 9.01 -3.47 17.74
C LEU A 186 7.49 -3.40 17.82
N SER A 187 6.84 -3.48 16.68
CA SER A 187 5.37 -3.52 16.59
C SER A 187 4.91 -4.31 15.38
N THR A 188 3.68 -4.79 15.41
CA THR A 188 2.94 -5.31 14.26
C THR A 188 1.56 -4.66 14.23
N ILE A 189 0.92 -4.61 13.07
CA ILE A 189 -0.40 -3.97 12.94
C ILE A 189 -1.51 -4.71 13.68
N ASP A 190 -1.34 -5.99 13.94
CA ASP A 190 -2.28 -6.90 14.60
C ASP A 190 -1.90 -7.21 16.06
N ASN A 191 -0.85 -6.57 16.59
CA ASN A 191 -0.32 -6.79 17.94
C ASN A 191 -0.02 -8.26 18.27
N CYS A 192 0.37 -9.04 17.27
CA CYS A 192 0.73 -10.44 17.50
C CYS A 192 2.07 -10.55 18.26
N PRO A 193 2.34 -11.71 18.93
CA PRO A 193 3.60 -11.92 19.63
C PRO A 193 4.82 -11.80 18.71
N ILE A 194 5.81 -11.02 19.15
CA ILE A 194 7.08 -10.84 18.46
C ILE A 194 8.16 -11.53 19.29
N TYR A 195 9.02 -12.31 18.63
CA TYR A 195 10.18 -12.96 19.22
C TYR A 195 11.45 -12.46 18.56
N TYR A 196 12.55 -12.39 19.32
CA TYR A 196 13.79 -11.84 18.83
C TYR A 196 15.03 -12.60 19.35
N THR A 197 16.15 -12.44 18.65
CA THR A 197 17.49 -12.89 19.02
C THR A 197 18.50 -11.77 18.83
N LEU A 198 19.65 -11.85 19.54
CA LEU A 198 20.73 -10.87 19.45
C LEU A 198 22.05 -11.50 19.00
N ASP A 199 22.08 -12.81 18.82
CA ASP A 199 23.27 -13.59 18.47
C ASP A 199 23.30 -14.01 16.99
N GLY A 200 22.33 -13.53 16.20
CA GLY A 200 22.20 -13.88 14.79
C GLY A 200 21.54 -15.24 14.53
N SER A 201 21.08 -15.96 15.55
CA SER A 201 20.25 -17.14 15.36
C SER A 201 18.85 -16.75 14.87
N GLU A 202 18.21 -17.63 14.10
CA GLU A 202 16.84 -17.42 13.61
C GLU A 202 15.84 -17.44 14.77
N PRO A 203 15.04 -16.37 14.98
CA PRO A 203 14.08 -16.31 16.07
C PRO A 203 12.88 -17.23 15.82
N THR A 204 12.43 -17.88 16.89
CA THR A 204 11.26 -18.77 16.90
C THR A 204 10.37 -18.47 18.09
N ALA A 205 9.22 -19.12 18.23
CA ALA A 205 8.37 -19.01 19.42
C ALA A 205 9.05 -19.45 20.73
N ALA A 206 10.22 -20.11 20.67
CA ALA A 206 11.03 -20.46 21.83
C ALA A 206 12.09 -19.40 22.19
N SER A 207 12.28 -18.38 21.34
CA SER A 207 13.21 -17.28 21.58
C SER A 207 12.66 -16.27 22.59
N ALA A 208 13.44 -15.25 22.93
CA ALA A 208 12.98 -14.18 23.81
C ALA A 208 11.78 -13.46 23.21
N GLN A 209 10.71 -13.34 23.97
CA GLN A 209 9.53 -12.58 23.54
C GLN A 209 9.73 -11.09 23.81
N TYR A 210 9.39 -10.26 22.82
CA TYR A 210 9.39 -8.81 22.96
C TYR A 210 8.19 -8.35 23.78
N THR A 211 8.43 -7.71 24.93
CA THR A 211 7.39 -7.18 25.82
C THR A 211 7.57 -5.69 26.12
N GLU A 212 8.79 -5.17 25.96
CA GLU A 212 9.12 -3.76 26.21
C GLU A 212 10.29 -3.33 25.32
N PRO A 213 10.52 -2.02 25.10
CA PRO A 213 11.62 -1.52 24.28
C PRO A 213 12.97 -2.05 24.75
N LEU A 214 13.76 -2.54 23.80
CA LEU A 214 15.11 -3.05 24.08
C LEU A 214 16.10 -1.90 24.13
N LYS A 215 17.11 -1.99 25.01
CA LYS A 215 18.23 -1.07 25.08
C LYS A 215 19.52 -1.82 24.77
N LEU A 216 19.98 -1.73 23.53
CA LEU A 216 21.19 -2.38 23.08
C LEU A 216 22.41 -1.52 23.41
N LYS A 217 23.51 -2.16 23.89
CA LYS A 217 24.76 -1.49 24.31
C LYS A 217 26.02 -2.06 23.66
N GLU A 218 25.88 -3.19 22.99
CA GLU A 218 26.97 -3.95 22.41
C GLU A 218 26.67 -4.35 20.98
N ASN A 219 27.70 -4.64 20.20
CA ASN A 219 27.56 -5.15 18.85
C ASN A 219 26.76 -6.46 18.90
N CYS A 220 25.78 -6.59 18.03
CA CYS A 220 24.97 -7.81 17.93
C CYS A 220 24.37 -7.93 16.52
N THR A 221 24.00 -9.13 16.15
CA THR A 221 23.14 -9.38 14.99
C THR A 221 21.72 -9.57 15.51
N PHE A 222 20.94 -8.49 15.41
CA PHE A 222 19.53 -8.47 15.80
C PHE A 222 18.68 -9.18 14.74
N GLN A 223 17.78 -10.06 15.18
CA GLN A 223 16.72 -10.61 14.34
C GLN A 223 15.40 -10.64 15.09
N ALA A 224 14.27 -10.41 14.38
CA ALA A 224 12.93 -10.48 14.96
C ALA A 224 11.91 -11.06 13.99
N VAL A 225 10.94 -11.80 14.53
CA VAL A 225 9.85 -12.42 13.79
C VAL A 225 8.54 -12.28 14.57
N ALA A 226 7.45 -12.03 13.85
CA ALA A 226 6.10 -12.12 14.38
C ALA A 226 5.55 -13.53 14.15
N VAL A 227 5.02 -14.18 15.18
CA VAL A 227 4.54 -15.57 15.12
C VAL A 227 3.03 -15.62 15.23
N ARG A 228 2.36 -16.18 14.21
CA ARG A 228 0.91 -16.33 14.12
C ARG A 228 0.51 -17.78 13.87
N PRO A 229 -0.71 -18.17 14.21
CA PRO A 229 -1.23 -19.49 13.84
C PRO A 229 -1.29 -19.73 12.32
N THR A 230 -1.49 -18.66 11.55
CA THR A 230 -1.57 -18.68 10.08
C THR A 230 -0.21 -18.65 9.38
N GLY A 231 0.87 -18.40 10.11
CA GLY A 231 2.23 -18.32 9.58
C GLY A 231 3.05 -17.19 10.20
N ASN A 232 4.36 -17.30 10.12
CA ASN A 232 5.29 -16.30 10.63
C ASN A 232 5.47 -15.16 9.62
N SER A 233 5.79 -13.96 10.15
CA SER A 233 6.27 -12.86 9.32
C SER A 233 7.62 -13.19 8.69
N ARG A 234 8.06 -12.36 7.74
CA ARG A 234 9.47 -12.33 7.37
C ARG A 234 10.32 -11.92 8.58
N ILE A 235 11.56 -12.37 8.60
CA ILE A 235 12.51 -12.02 9.65
C ILE A 235 13.09 -10.64 9.31
N VAL A 236 12.95 -9.70 10.25
CA VAL A 236 13.72 -8.46 10.25
C VAL A 236 15.12 -8.77 10.77
N LYS A 237 16.16 -8.36 10.06
CA LYS A 237 17.55 -8.58 10.41
C LYS A 237 18.35 -7.29 10.31
N GLU A 238 19.14 -6.98 11.36
CA GLU A 238 20.04 -5.84 11.41
C GLU A 238 21.36 -6.19 12.12
N ASP A 239 22.47 -5.85 11.48
CA ASP A 239 23.80 -5.97 12.11
C ASP A 239 24.14 -4.67 12.80
N ILE A 240 24.12 -4.67 14.12
CA ILE A 240 24.30 -3.49 14.96
C ILE A 240 25.74 -3.38 15.39
N ALA A 241 26.39 -2.27 15.03
CA ALA A 241 27.76 -1.96 15.39
C ALA A 241 27.86 -0.64 16.16
N PHE A 242 28.33 -0.71 17.40
CA PHE A 242 28.62 0.47 18.21
C PHE A 242 30.03 0.97 17.93
N ASN A 243 30.14 2.15 17.32
CA ASN A 243 31.42 2.79 17.11
C ASN A 243 31.78 3.65 18.34
N LYS A 244 32.73 3.21 19.16
CA LYS A 244 33.16 3.92 20.37
C LYS A 244 33.67 5.37 20.11
N ALA A 245 33.95 5.71 18.87
CA ALA A 245 34.41 7.05 18.47
C ALA A 245 33.25 8.05 18.33
N SER A 246 32.04 7.61 18.04
CA SER A 246 30.85 8.49 17.86
C SER A 246 30.09 8.77 19.14
N MET A 247 30.46 8.14 20.26
CA MET A 247 29.80 8.25 21.57
C MET A 247 30.55 9.14 22.58
N LYS A 248 31.51 9.95 22.14
CA LYS A 248 32.09 10.98 23.02
C LYS A 248 31.19 12.21 23.00
N PRO A 249 30.82 12.74 24.17
CA PRO A 249 30.03 13.96 24.32
C PRO A 249 30.71 15.17 23.71
#